data_40af8f502defd138400e44236bb2693f
#
_entry.id   40af8f502defd138400e44236bb2693f
#
_cell.length_a   1.000
_cell.length_b   1.000
_cell.length_c   1.000
_cell.angle_alpha   90.00
_cell.angle_beta   90.00
_cell.angle_gamma   90.00
#
_symmetry.space_group_name_H-M   'P 1'
#
loop_
_entity.id
_entity.type
_entity.pdbx_description
1 polymer ?
#
loop_
_entity_poly.entity_id
_entity_poly.type
_entity_poly.pdbx_seq_one_letter_code
_entity_poly.pdbx_strand_id
1 'polypeptide(L)'
;MSRNTEATDDVKTWTGGPLNYKEGFFTQLATDELAKGINEEVVRAISAKRNEPEWMLEFRLNAYRAWLEMEEPHWLKAHYDKLNYQDYSYYSAPSCGNCDDNCASEPGAVQQTGANAFLSKEVEAAFEQLGVPVREGKEVAVDAIFDSVSVATTYREKLAEQGIIFCSFGEAIHDHPELVRKYLGTVVPGNDNFFAALNAAVASDGTFIYVPKGVRCPMELSTYFRINAEKTGQFERTILVADEDSYVSYIEGCSAPVRDSYQLHAAVVEVIIHKNAEVKYSTVQNWFPGDNNTGGILNFVTKRALCEGENSKMSWTQSETGSAITWKYPSCILRGDNSIGEFYSVALTSGHQQADTGTKMIHIGKNTKSTIISKGISAGHSQNSYRGLVKIMPTATNARNFTQCDSMLIGANCGAHTFPYVECRNNSAQLEHEATTSRIGEDQLFYCLQRGISEEDAISMIVNGFCKDVFS
;
A
#
# COMPACT_ATOMS: atom_id res chain seq x y z
N MET A 1 -46.17 -19.73 -22.10
CA MET A 1 -45.74 -18.56 -21.32
C MET A 1 -44.36 -18.89 -20.76
N SER A 2 -43.33 -18.63 -21.53
CA SER A 2 -41.93 -18.84 -21.15
C SER A 2 -41.20 -17.50 -21.36
N ARG A 3 -41.13 -16.70 -20.34
CA ARG A 3 -40.26 -15.50 -20.29
C ARG A 3 -40.02 -15.25 -18.81
N ASN A 4 -38.88 -15.59 -18.31
CA ASN A 4 -38.27 -15.03 -17.10
C ASN A 4 -37.10 -15.86 -16.53
N THR A 5 -36.34 -16.55 -17.41
CA THR A 5 -35.13 -17.30 -16.97
C THR A 5 -33.83 -16.61 -17.36
N GLU A 6 -33.86 -15.55 -18.19
CA GLU A 6 -32.61 -14.93 -18.69
C GLU A 6 -32.03 -13.88 -17.74
N ALA A 7 -32.85 -13.13 -16.97
CA ALA A 7 -32.35 -12.09 -16.06
C ALA A 7 -31.67 -12.64 -14.79
N THR A 8 -32.03 -13.85 -14.36
CA THR A 8 -31.44 -14.49 -13.17
C THR A 8 -30.09 -15.16 -13.44
N ASP A 9 -29.81 -15.52 -14.71
CA ASP A 9 -28.53 -16.10 -15.07
C ASP A 9 -27.42 -15.05 -15.24
N ASP A 10 -27.76 -13.83 -15.66
CA ASP A 10 -26.80 -12.73 -15.85
C ASP A 10 -26.14 -12.30 -14.53
N VAL A 11 -26.88 -12.16 -13.44
CA VAL A 11 -26.32 -11.84 -12.10
C VAL A 11 -25.44 -13.00 -11.59
N LYS A 12 -25.79 -14.24 -11.88
CA LYS A 12 -25.00 -15.41 -11.49
C LYS A 12 -23.68 -15.52 -12.25
N THR A 13 -23.62 -14.95 -13.44
CA THR A 13 -22.47 -14.99 -14.34
C THR A 13 -21.74 -13.65 -14.43
N TRP A 14 -22.21 -12.59 -13.75
CA TRP A 14 -21.59 -11.29 -13.81
C TRP A 14 -20.13 -11.32 -13.35
N THR A 15 -19.22 -10.99 -14.26
CA THR A 15 -17.78 -11.05 -14.08
C THR A 15 -17.13 -9.70 -13.83
N GLY A 16 -17.94 -8.61 -13.74
CA GLY A 16 -17.45 -7.27 -13.46
C GLY A 16 -17.35 -6.36 -14.68
N GLY A 17 -18.01 -6.65 -15.78
CA GLY A 17 -17.97 -5.83 -17.00
C GLY A 17 -16.59 -5.80 -17.69
N PRO A 18 -16.47 -5.21 -18.89
CA PRO A 18 -15.18 -5.08 -19.55
C PRO A 18 -14.24 -4.19 -18.71
N LEU A 19 -13.02 -4.64 -18.52
CA LEU A 19 -11.96 -3.91 -17.83
C LEU A 19 -11.70 -2.57 -18.56
N ASN A 20 -12.32 -1.48 -18.08
CA ASN A 20 -11.98 -0.13 -18.49
C ASN A 20 -10.90 0.44 -17.57
N TYR A 21 -9.74 -0.24 -17.53
CA TYR A 21 -8.61 0.15 -16.70
C TYR A 21 -7.85 1.31 -17.37
N LYS A 22 -8.21 2.54 -16.99
CA LYS A 22 -7.67 3.78 -17.60
C LYS A 22 -6.18 3.97 -17.36
N GLU A 23 -5.65 3.43 -16.27
CA GLU A 23 -4.25 3.47 -15.87
C GLU A 23 -3.39 2.44 -16.62
N GLY A 24 -4.00 1.64 -17.51
CA GLY A 24 -3.37 0.52 -18.21
C GLY A 24 -2.37 0.87 -19.32
N PHE A 25 -2.20 2.15 -19.67
CA PHE A 25 -1.20 2.58 -20.64
C PHE A 25 0.23 2.34 -20.11
N PHE A 26 1.19 2.21 -21.02
CA PHE A 26 2.59 2.20 -20.63
C PHE A 26 3.35 3.33 -21.34
N THR A 27 4.38 3.86 -20.69
CA THR A 27 5.21 4.94 -21.21
C THR A 27 6.48 4.35 -21.83
N GLN A 28 6.73 4.64 -23.10
CA GLN A 28 7.88 4.12 -23.80
C GLN A 28 9.10 4.98 -23.46
N LEU A 29 9.99 4.47 -22.61
CA LEU A 29 11.18 5.15 -22.11
C LEU A 29 12.39 4.23 -22.24
N ALA A 30 13.57 4.83 -22.49
CA ALA A 30 14.82 4.13 -22.22
C ALA A 30 14.98 3.96 -20.70
N THR A 31 15.29 2.77 -20.26
CA THR A 31 15.45 2.44 -18.84
C THR A 31 16.83 1.91 -18.54
N ASP A 32 17.36 2.28 -17.38
CA ASP A 32 18.53 1.64 -16.77
C ASP A 32 18.03 0.53 -15.84
N GLU A 33 18.21 -0.72 -16.26
CA GLU A 33 17.69 -1.89 -15.57
C GLU A 33 18.84 -2.84 -15.19
N LEU A 34 18.80 -3.38 -13.97
CA LEU A 34 19.70 -4.46 -13.57
C LEU A 34 19.28 -5.79 -14.18
N ALA A 35 20.23 -6.69 -14.39
CA ALA A 35 19.96 -8.04 -14.83
C ALA A 35 18.99 -8.75 -13.89
N LYS A 36 18.16 -9.65 -14.45
CA LYS A 36 17.21 -10.45 -13.68
C LYS A 36 17.91 -11.36 -12.69
N GLY A 37 17.21 -11.65 -11.61
CA GLY A 37 17.67 -12.50 -10.53
C GLY A 37 18.08 -11.71 -9.30
N ILE A 38 18.03 -12.39 -8.15
CA ILE A 38 18.44 -11.84 -6.86
C ILE A 38 19.59 -12.65 -6.30
N ASN A 39 20.68 -11.96 -6.00
CA ASN A 39 21.87 -12.48 -5.33
C ASN A 39 22.57 -11.33 -4.60
N GLU A 40 23.64 -11.62 -3.88
CA GLU A 40 24.40 -10.60 -3.13
C GLU A 40 24.99 -9.53 -4.05
N GLU A 41 25.39 -9.87 -5.27
CA GLU A 41 25.95 -8.91 -6.25
C GLU A 41 24.87 -7.90 -6.70
N VAL A 42 23.65 -8.35 -6.93
CA VAL A 42 22.51 -7.47 -7.28
C VAL A 42 22.20 -6.53 -6.10
N VAL A 43 22.18 -7.03 -4.86
CA VAL A 43 21.96 -6.19 -3.67
C VAL A 43 23.04 -5.11 -3.55
N ARG A 44 24.30 -5.46 -3.76
CA ARG A 44 25.43 -4.51 -3.79
C ARG A 44 25.33 -3.52 -4.94
N ALA A 45 24.88 -3.96 -6.12
CA ALA A 45 24.72 -3.10 -7.29
C ALA A 45 23.61 -2.06 -7.08
N ILE A 46 22.49 -2.44 -6.44
CA ILE A 46 21.43 -1.49 -6.06
C ILE A 46 21.99 -0.40 -5.13
N SER A 47 22.70 -0.80 -4.08
CA SER A 47 23.31 0.13 -3.13
C SER A 47 24.33 1.05 -3.80
N ALA A 48 25.15 0.52 -4.70
CA ALA A 48 26.16 1.29 -5.45
C ALA A 48 25.50 2.31 -6.40
N LYS A 49 24.45 1.92 -7.15
CA LYS A 49 23.69 2.83 -8.04
C LYS A 49 23.07 4.01 -7.28
N ARG A 50 22.74 3.81 -6.02
CA ARG A 50 22.14 4.82 -5.13
C ARG A 50 23.19 5.56 -4.29
N ASN A 51 24.47 5.22 -4.46
CA ASN A 51 25.58 5.77 -3.68
C ASN A 51 25.33 5.71 -2.17
N GLU A 52 24.75 4.61 -1.70
CA GLU A 52 24.37 4.48 -0.29
C GLU A 52 25.57 4.33 0.64
N PRO A 53 25.48 4.83 1.89
CA PRO A 53 26.52 4.65 2.89
C PRO A 53 26.60 3.16 3.34
N GLU A 54 27.76 2.77 3.84
CA GLU A 54 28.08 1.39 4.28
C GLU A 54 27.02 0.78 5.20
N TRP A 55 26.50 1.55 6.16
CA TRP A 55 25.49 1.06 7.10
C TRP A 55 24.18 0.64 6.40
N MET A 56 23.83 1.30 5.29
CA MET A 56 22.62 0.95 4.51
C MET A 56 22.87 -0.33 3.70
N LEU A 57 24.05 -0.47 3.12
CA LEU A 57 24.46 -1.71 2.46
C LEU A 57 24.46 -2.90 3.45
N GLU A 58 24.97 -2.69 4.67
CA GLU A 58 24.96 -3.73 5.72
C GLU A 58 23.51 -4.12 6.10
N PHE A 59 22.61 -3.15 6.25
CA PHE A 59 21.18 -3.42 6.48
C PHE A 59 20.58 -4.30 5.38
N ARG A 60 20.86 -3.99 4.11
CA ARG A 60 20.39 -4.76 2.95
C ARG A 60 20.94 -6.20 2.94
N LEU A 61 22.23 -6.35 3.14
CA LEU A 61 22.89 -7.67 3.12
C LEU A 61 22.39 -8.56 4.25
N ASN A 62 22.17 -8.00 5.44
CA ASN A 62 21.61 -8.74 6.57
C ASN A 62 20.17 -9.19 6.27
N ALA A 63 19.37 -8.34 5.67
CA ALA A 63 18.01 -8.70 5.24
C ALA A 63 18.02 -9.78 4.14
N TYR A 64 18.90 -9.67 3.16
CA TYR A 64 19.07 -10.68 2.11
C TYR A 64 19.44 -12.06 2.67
N ARG A 65 20.39 -12.11 3.61
CA ARG A 65 20.79 -13.36 4.27
C ARG A 65 19.63 -13.97 5.08
N ALA A 66 18.90 -13.14 5.81
CA ALA A 66 17.69 -13.58 6.51
C ALA A 66 16.62 -14.12 5.55
N TRP A 67 16.42 -13.45 4.40
CA TRP A 67 15.46 -13.88 3.38
C TRP A 67 15.78 -15.26 2.81
N LEU A 68 17.07 -15.58 2.59
CA LEU A 68 17.50 -16.89 2.10
C LEU A 68 17.15 -18.05 3.04
N GLU A 69 17.00 -17.77 4.34
CA GLU A 69 16.63 -18.75 5.36
C GLU A 69 15.11 -18.87 5.57
N MET A 70 14.32 -17.97 4.95
CA MET A 70 12.86 -17.96 5.10
C MET A 70 12.16 -18.77 4.02
N GLU A 71 11.01 -19.30 4.36
CA GLU A 71 10.09 -19.90 3.42
C GLU A 71 8.99 -18.90 3.04
N GLU A 72 8.60 -18.93 1.75
CA GLU A 72 7.47 -18.13 1.28
C GLU A 72 6.18 -18.55 2.01
N PRO A 73 5.36 -17.59 2.50
CA PRO A 73 4.16 -17.93 3.26
C PRO A 73 3.13 -18.67 2.40
N HIS A 74 2.61 -19.78 2.89
CA HIS A 74 1.60 -20.61 2.23
C HIS A 74 0.28 -20.71 3.00
N TRP A 75 0.16 -20.01 4.13
CA TRP A 75 -1.02 -20.02 4.99
C TRP A 75 -2.15 -19.07 4.54
N LEU A 76 -1.86 -18.16 3.60
CA LEU A 76 -2.86 -17.22 3.07
C LEU A 76 -3.93 -17.94 2.27
N LYS A 77 -5.13 -17.36 2.23
CA LYS A 77 -6.27 -17.85 1.45
C LYS A 77 -6.26 -17.27 0.03
N ALA A 78 -5.11 -17.33 -0.62
CA ALA A 78 -4.92 -17.00 -2.01
C ALA A 78 -4.02 -18.05 -2.65
N HIS A 79 -4.32 -18.43 -3.88
CA HIS A 79 -3.62 -19.49 -4.59
C HIS A 79 -3.00 -18.92 -5.85
N TYR A 80 -1.69 -19.02 -5.97
CA TYR A 80 -0.91 -18.64 -7.12
C TYR A 80 0.26 -19.63 -7.28
N ASP A 81 0.80 -19.73 -8.47
CA ASP A 81 1.94 -20.60 -8.74
C ASP A 81 3.17 -20.11 -7.98
N LYS A 82 4.01 -21.03 -7.54
CA LYS A 82 5.25 -20.70 -6.86
C LYS A 82 6.10 -19.75 -7.71
N LEU A 83 6.44 -18.60 -7.14
CA LEU A 83 7.23 -17.60 -7.84
C LEU A 83 8.68 -18.04 -8.02
N ASN A 84 9.21 -17.77 -9.20
CA ASN A 84 10.65 -17.84 -9.43
C ASN A 84 11.24 -16.42 -9.29
N TYR A 85 11.81 -16.12 -8.15
CA TYR A 85 12.41 -14.81 -7.85
C TYR A 85 13.60 -14.48 -8.75
N GLN A 86 14.11 -15.43 -9.53
CA GLN A 86 15.19 -15.20 -10.49
C GLN A 86 14.68 -14.64 -11.84
N ASP A 87 13.36 -14.59 -12.05
CA ASP A 87 12.75 -14.09 -13.30
C ASP A 87 12.49 -12.57 -13.29
N TYR A 88 12.68 -11.91 -12.13
CA TYR A 88 12.43 -10.48 -11.93
C TYR A 88 13.71 -9.67 -11.93
N SER A 89 13.64 -8.44 -12.46
CA SER A 89 14.63 -7.39 -12.18
C SER A 89 14.24 -6.67 -10.89
N TYR A 90 15.24 -6.29 -10.11
CA TYR A 90 15.05 -5.65 -8.80
C TYR A 90 15.39 -4.16 -8.78
N TYR A 91 15.70 -3.60 -9.95
CA TYR A 91 15.90 -2.18 -10.13
C TYR A 91 15.66 -1.79 -11.58
N SER A 92 14.86 -0.76 -11.78
CA SER A 92 14.64 -0.10 -13.06
C SER A 92 14.42 1.39 -12.82
N ALA A 93 15.08 2.24 -13.58
CA ALA A 93 14.91 3.68 -13.53
C ALA A 93 14.82 4.25 -14.95
N PRO A 94 14.07 5.33 -15.20
CA PRO A 94 14.14 6.05 -16.46
C PRO A 94 15.58 6.50 -16.73
N SER A 95 16.07 6.33 -17.95
CA SER A 95 17.37 6.90 -18.34
C SER A 95 17.27 8.41 -18.34
N CYS A 96 18.28 9.10 -17.81
CA CYS A 96 18.36 10.56 -17.87
C CYS A 96 18.32 11.02 -19.32
N GLY A 97 17.22 11.64 -19.78
CA GLY A 97 16.99 12.00 -21.17
C GLY A 97 17.87 13.13 -21.74
N ASN A 98 18.78 13.69 -20.96
CA ASN A 98 19.69 14.78 -21.35
C ASN A 98 21.14 14.56 -20.92
N CYS A 99 21.53 13.34 -20.60
CA CYS A 99 22.95 13.04 -20.44
C CYS A 99 23.50 12.61 -21.80
N ASP A 100 23.89 13.59 -22.63
CA ASP A 100 24.92 13.33 -23.65
C ASP A 100 26.10 12.68 -22.95
N ASP A 101 26.76 11.71 -23.60
CA ASP A 101 27.90 10.93 -23.10
C ASP A 101 29.07 11.74 -22.48
N ASN A 102 28.92 13.04 -22.36
CA ASN A 102 29.87 14.02 -21.82
C ASN A 102 29.58 14.48 -20.36
N CYS A 103 28.51 14.06 -19.70
CA CYS A 103 28.22 14.49 -18.31
C CYS A 103 29.19 13.95 -17.25
N ALA A 104 30.11 13.09 -17.62
CA ALA A 104 31.13 12.54 -16.71
C ALA A 104 32.46 13.34 -16.66
N SER A 105 32.60 14.46 -17.37
CA SER A 105 33.95 15.05 -17.61
C SER A 105 34.12 16.53 -17.29
N GLU A 106 33.17 17.25 -16.70
CA GLU A 106 33.46 18.59 -16.18
C GLU A 106 33.58 18.62 -14.66
N PRO A 107 34.77 18.99 -14.10
CA PRO A 107 34.91 19.22 -12.67
C PRO A 107 34.19 20.51 -12.29
N GLY A 108 33.00 20.38 -11.69
CA GLY A 108 32.20 21.54 -11.27
C GLY A 108 30.74 21.53 -11.75
N ALA A 109 30.33 20.61 -12.62
CA ALA A 109 28.92 20.39 -12.89
C ALA A 109 28.29 19.82 -11.62
N VAL A 110 27.43 20.62 -10.99
CA VAL A 110 26.54 20.15 -9.91
C VAL A 110 25.71 19.03 -10.55
N GLN A 111 26.02 17.76 -10.23
CA GLN A 111 25.11 16.66 -10.51
C GLN A 111 23.77 17.09 -9.90
N GLN A 112 22.73 17.20 -10.72
CA GLN A 112 21.38 17.35 -10.21
C GLN A 112 21.03 16.06 -9.48
N THR A 113 21.45 15.95 -8.24
CA THR A 113 21.08 14.91 -7.29
C THR A 113 19.79 15.36 -6.64
N GLY A 114 18.66 15.08 -7.25
CA GLY A 114 17.36 15.41 -6.70
C GLY A 114 16.27 14.76 -7.54
N ALA A 115 15.09 14.62 -6.98
CA ALA A 115 13.92 13.99 -7.60
C ALA A 115 13.64 14.47 -9.04
N ASN A 116 13.97 15.72 -9.37
CA ASN A 116 13.75 16.29 -10.70
C ASN A 116 14.77 15.83 -11.79
N ALA A 117 15.81 15.10 -11.43
CA ALA A 117 16.81 14.62 -12.41
C ALA A 117 16.22 13.60 -13.41
N PHE A 118 15.18 12.90 -13.02
CA PHE A 118 14.50 11.86 -13.81
C PHE A 118 13.19 12.34 -14.46
N LEU A 119 12.77 13.60 -14.27
CA LEU A 119 11.53 14.13 -14.80
C LEU A 119 11.68 14.49 -16.28
N SER A 120 11.54 13.52 -17.18
CA SER A 120 11.44 13.76 -18.61
C SER A 120 10.03 14.23 -19.01
N LYS A 121 9.89 14.78 -20.24
CA LYS A 121 8.56 15.17 -20.77
C LYS A 121 7.59 13.99 -20.85
N GLU A 122 8.09 12.80 -21.15
CA GLU A 122 7.31 11.58 -21.26
C GLU A 122 6.82 11.12 -19.87
N VAL A 123 7.66 11.22 -18.85
CA VAL A 123 7.30 10.93 -17.47
C VAL A 123 6.27 11.95 -16.95
N GLU A 124 6.50 13.24 -17.21
CA GLU A 124 5.54 14.30 -16.84
C GLU A 124 4.17 14.06 -17.50
N ALA A 125 4.14 13.77 -18.80
CA ALA A 125 2.91 13.45 -19.51
C ALA A 125 2.19 12.22 -18.97
N ALA A 126 2.93 11.20 -18.52
CA ALA A 126 2.35 10.01 -17.88
C ALA A 126 1.63 10.37 -16.58
N PHE A 127 2.25 11.18 -15.72
CA PHE A 127 1.60 11.62 -14.48
C PHE A 127 0.43 12.58 -14.73
N GLU A 128 0.50 13.45 -15.72
CA GLU A 128 -0.64 14.29 -16.13
C GLU A 128 -1.85 13.43 -16.57
N GLN A 129 -1.61 12.38 -17.36
CA GLN A 129 -2.65 11.44 -17.77
C GLN A 129 -3.28 10.71 -16.58
N LEU A 130 -2.51 10.44 -15.52
CA LEU A 130 -2.98 9.86 -14.27
C LEU A 130 -3.67 10.89 -13.36
N GLY A 131 -3.63 12.17 -13.72
CA GLY A 131 -4.18 13.26 -12.90
C GLY A 131 -3.34 13.59 -11.66
N VAL A 132 -2.09 13.14 -11.63
CA VAL A 132 -1.14 13.36 -10.52
C VAL A 132 -0.32 14.63 -10.82
N PRO A 133 -0.41 15.68 -9.99
CA PRO A 133 0.34 16.90 -10.20
C PRO A 133 1.82 16.71 -9.84
N VAL A 134 2.72 16.79 -10.80
CA VAL A 134 4.17 16.76 -10.58
C VAL A 134 4.78 18.17 -10.48
N ARG A 135 3.95 19.21 -10.58
CA ARG A 135 4.34 20.63 -10.36
C ARG A 135 3.41 21.26 -9.33
N GLU A 136 3.92 22.27 -8.62
CA GLU A 136 3.13 23.02 -7.66
C GLU A 136 1.95 23.73 -8.32
N GLY A 137 0.78 23.69 -7.69
CA GLY A 137 -0.44 24.31 -8.23
C GLY A 137 -1.73 23.84 -7.55
N LYS A 138 -1.69 22.79 -6.74
CA LYS A 138 -2.79 22.30 -5.89
C LYS A 138 -2.37 22.35 -4.42
N GLU A 139 -3.32 22.32 -3.51
CA GLU A 139 -3.05 22.32 -2.04
C GLU A 139 -2.64 20.93 -1.49
N VAL A 140 -1.93 20.14 -2.30
CA VAL A 140 -1.42 18.81 -1.95
C VAL A 140 0.04 18.73 -2.34
N ALA A 141 0.91 18.36 -1.41
CA ALA A 141 2.30 18.06 -1.72
C ALA A 141 2.41 16.63 -2.23
N VAL A 142 3.07 16.45 -3.36
CA VAL A 142 3.18 15.15 -4.05
C VAL A 142 4.63 14.75 -4.21
N ASP A 143 4.93 13.49 -3.88
CA ASP A 143 6.13 12.77 -4.27
C ASP A 143 5.76 11.74 -5.35
N ALA A 144 6.26 11.91 -6.56
CA ALA A 144 5.95 11.05 -7.70
C ALA A 144 7.09 10.06 -7.94
N ILE A 145 6.79 8.76 -7.80
CA ILE A 145 7.77 7.68 -7.97
C ILE A 145 7.43 6.89 -9.24
N PHE A 146 8.43 6.75 -10.11
CA PHE A 146 8.34 6.01 -11.37
C PHE A 146 9.32 4.84 -11.34
N ASP A 147 8.81 3.62 -11.38
CA ASP A 147 9.58 2.39 -11.14
C ASP A 147 10.38 2.47 -9.82
N SER A 148 11.70 2.54 -9.89
CA SER A 148 12.58 2.47 -8.73
C SER A 148 13.10 3.82 -8.23
N VAL A 149 12.60 4.96 -8.74
CA VAL A 149 13.14 6.29 -8.41
C VAL A 149 12.06 7.36 -8.26
N SER A 150 12.24 8.29 -7.32
CA SER A 150 11.45 9.51 -7.25
C SER A 150 11.83 10.43 -8.41
N VAL A 151 10.82 10.97 -9.12
CA VAL A 151 10.97 11.80 -10.29
C VAL A 151 10.56 13.26 -10.04
N ALA A 152 9.75 13.52 -9.03
CA ALA A 152 9.35 14.87 -8.64
C ALA A 152 8.84 14.89 -7.20
N THR A 153 9.24 15.90 -6.41
CA THR A 153 8.66 16.22 -5.09
C THR A 153 8.26 17.68 -5.06
N THR A 154 6.97 17.95 -4.81
CA THR A 154 6.42 19.31 -4.77
C THR A 154 6.36 19.87 -3.36
N TYR A 155 6.33 21.20 -3.20
CA TYR A 155 6.20 21.94 -1.92
C TYR A 155 7.27 21.63 -0.87
N ARG A 156 8.37 21.03 -1.22
CA ARG A 156 9.47 20.67 -0.32
C ARG A 156 9.98 21.86 0.49
N GLU A 157 10.24 23.00 -0.17
CA GLU A 157 10.75 24.22 0.49
C GLU A 157 9.72 24.78 1.48
N LYS A 158 8.45 24.86 1.08
CA LYS A 158 7.36 25.35 1.94
C LYS A 158 7.15 24.50 3.19
N LEU A 159 7.28 23.17 3.06
CA LEU A 159 7.22 22.25 4.18
C LEU A 159 8.44 22.37 5.10
N ALA A 160 9.63 22.56 4.51
CA ALA A 160 10.88 22.74 5.22
C ALA A 160 10.90 24.03 6.08
N GLU A 161 10.18 25.10 5.69
CA GLU A 161 9.99 26.31 6.50
C GLU A 161 9.36 26.01 7.87
N GLN A 162 8.57 24.93 7.95
CA GLN A 162 7.97 24.44 9.21
C GLN A 162 8.78 23.30 9.84
N GLY A 163 9.94 22.98 9.30
CA GLY A 163 10.78 21.88 9.73
C GLY A 163 10.27 20.50 9.34
N ILE A 164 9.23 20.43 8.48
CA ILE A 164 8.71 19.16 7.97
C ILE A 164 9.66 18.63 6.89
N ILE A 165 10.09 17.39 7.03
CA ILE A 165 10.85 16.67 5.99
C ILE A 165 9.84 15.85 5.20
N PHE A 166 9.81 16.09 3.89
CA PHE A 166 9.05 15.31 2.92
C PHE A 166 9.91 15.13 1.67
N CYS A 167 10.47 13.96 1.50
CA CYS A 167 11.38 13.65 0.40
C CYS A 167 11.37 12.15 0.10
N SER A 168 12.04 11.75 -0.98
CA SER A 168 12.24 10.34 -1.25
C SER A 168 13.08 9.66 -0.17
N PHE A 169 12.88 8.36 0.01
CA PHE A 169 13.68 7.57 0.95
C PHE A 169 15.17 7.60 0.59
N GLY A 170 15.47 7.60 -0.72
CA GLY A 170 16.84 7.70 -1.21
C GLY A 170 17.52 9.01 -0.84
N GLU A 171 16.83 10.14 -0.98
CA GLU A 171 17.36 11.44 -0.52
C GLU A 171 17.54 11.47 0.99
N ALA A 172 16.57 10.93 1.75
CA ALA A 172 16.63 10.93 3.21
C ALA A 172 17.86 10.17 3.76
N ILE A 173 18.31 9.11 3.09
CA ILE A 173 19.53 8.36 3.47
C ILE A 173 20.76 9.26 3.45
N HIS A 174 20.81 10.24 2.53
CA HIS A 174 21.94 11.16 2.37
C HIS A 174 21.77 12.44 3.18
N ASP A 175 20.61 13.07 3.11
CA ASP A 175 20.36 14.38 3.69
C ASP A 175 20.03 14.31 5.20
N HIS A 176 19.44 13.18 5.64
CA HIS A 176 18.97 12.98 7.02
C HIS A 176 19.39 11.61 7.60
N PRO A 177 20.67 11.20 7.47
CA PRO A 177 21.11 9.84 7.81
C PRO A 177 20.85 9.46 9.27
N GLU A 178 20.95 10.42 10.20
CA GLU A 178 20.71 10.14 11.62
C GLU A 178 19.25 9.80 11.93
N LEU A 179 18.30 10.49 11.27
CA LEU A 179 16.87 10.18 11.41
C LEU A 179 16.54 8.83 10.77
N VAL A 180 17.05 8.56 9.55
CA VAL A 180 16.82 7.28 8.90
C VAL A 180 17.38 6.13 9.75
N ARG A 181 18.62 6.23 10.23
CA ARG A 181 19.23 5.21 11.10
C ARG A 181 18.48 4.99 12.41
N LYS A 182 17.90 6.05 12.96
CA LYS A 182 17.11 5.98 14.19
C LYS A 182 15.82 5.20 14.02
N TYR A 183 15.17 5.29 12.86
CA TYR A 183 13.82 4.77 12.68
C TYR A 183 13.72 3.57 11.74
N LEU A 184 14.63 3.41 10.77
CA LEU A 184 14.62 2.30 9.81
C LEU A 184 14.66 0.94 10.51
N GLY A 185 13.69 0.10 10.19
CA GLY A 185 13.61 -1.28 10.72
C GLY A 185 13.22 -1.39 12.19
N THR A 186 12.82 -0.28 12.84
CA THR A 186 12.42 -0.30 14.25
C THR A 186 11.00 -0.82 14.46
N VAL A 187 10.14 -0.67 13.48
CA VAL A 187 8.75 -1.12 13.50
C VAL A 187 8.55 -2.35 12.62
N VAL A 188 9.19 -2.40 11.47
CA VAL A 188 9.25 -3.58 10.59
C VAL A 188 10.72 -3.93 10.34
N PRO A 189 11.31 -4.79 11.19
CA PRO A 189 12.70 -5.25 11.02
C PRO A 189 12.96 -5.88 9.66
N GLY A 190 14.21 -5.83 9.20
CA GLY A 190 14.62 -6.43 7.93
C GLY A 190 14.45 -7.95 7.84
N ASN A 191 14.11 -8.61 8.95
CA ASN A 191 13.80 -10.04 9.04
C ASN A 191 12.40 -10.33 9.60
N ASP A 192 11.45 -9.41 9.45
CA ASP A 192 10.09 -9.56 10.02
C ASP A 192 9.29 -10.71 9.37
N ASN A 193 9.25 -10.72 8.06
CA ASN A 193 8.63 -11.78 7.27
C ASN A 193 9.27 -11.85 5.88
N PHE A 194 8.96 -12.88 5.10
CA PHE A 194 9.56 -13.17 3.80
C PHE A 194 9.57 -11.96 2.85
N PHE A 195 8.42 -11.30 2.66
CA PHE A 195 8.31 -10.16 1.73
C PHE A 195 8.92 -8.86 2.31
N ALA A 196 8.88 -8.68 3.63
CA ALA A 196 9.55 -7.55 4.27
C ALA A 196 11.08 -7.71 4.23
N ALA A 197 11.60 -8.93 4.35
CA ALA A 197 13.02 -9.21 4.21
C ALA A 197 13.49 -9.01 2.76
N LEU A 198 12.71 -9.49 1.78
CA LEU A 198 12.97 -9.21 0.37
C LEU A 198 12.97 -7.69 0.11
N ASN A 199 11.95 -6.96 0.57
CA ASN A 199 11.90 -5.50 0.46
C ASN A 199 13.15 -4.86 1.08
N ALA A 200 13.51 -5.21 2.30
CA ALA A 200 14.66 -4.62 2.99
C ALA A 200 15.99 -4.84 2.23
N ALA A 201 16.12 -5.97 1.52
CA ALA A 201 17.30 -6.27 0.70
C ALA A 201 17.35 -5.40 -0.57
N VAL A 202 16.22 -5.16 -1.23
CA VAL A 202 16.18 -4.59 -2.60
C VAL A 202 15.35 -3.31 -2.73
N ALA A 203 14.80 -2.75 -1.64
CA ALA A 203 14.03 -1.50 -1.70
C ALA A 203 14.84 -0.41 -2.40
N SER A 204 14.27 0.12 -3.48
CA SER A 204 14.96 1.10 -4.30
C SER A 204 14.58 2.52 -3.93
N ASP A 205 13.31 2.77 -3.64
CA ASP A 205 12.85 4.07 -3.16
C ASP A 205 11.60 3.92 -2.26
N GLY A 206 10.97 5.01 -1.98
CA GLY A 206 9.83 5.18 -1.10
C GLY A 206 9.81 6.61 -0.59
N THR A 207 9.08 6.85 0.47
CA THR A 207 8.94 8.20 1.01
C THR A 207 9.43 8.28 2.45
N PHE A 208 10.14 9.35 2.78
CA PHE A 208 10.52 9.69 4.14
C PHE A 208 9.79 10.96 4.59
N ILE A 209 9.06 10.83 5.70
CA ILE A 209 8.29 11.93 6.29
C ILE A 209 8.67 12.06 7.76
N TYR A 210 9.06 13.28 8.17
CA TYR A 210 9.22 13.64 9.56
C TYR A 210 8.48 14.95 9.85
N VAL A 211 7.52 14.90 10.77
CA VAL A 211 6.77 16.06 11.22
C VAL A 211 7.25 16.40 12.63
N PRO A 212 7.88 17.57 12.83
CA PRO A 212 8.49 17.92 14.10
C PRO A 212 7.45 18.23 15.18
N LYS A 213 7.92 18.23 16.42
CA LYS A 213 7.11 18.48 17.61
C LYS A 213 6.26 19.74 17.50
N GLY A 214 4.96 19.61 17.83
CA GLY A 214 4.00 20.71 17.87
C GLY A 214 3.52 21.19 16.49
N VAL A 215 3.98 20.58 15.40
CA VAL A 215 3.63 21.00 14.03
C VAL A 215 2.42 20.23 13.53
N ARG A 216 1.42 20.95 13.06
CA ARG A 216 0.32 20.38 12.25
C ARG A 216 0.63 20.63 10.79
N CYS A 217 0.78 19.53 10.03
CA CYS A 217 1.09 19.65 8.60
C CYS A 217 0.00 20.49 7.91
N PRO A 218 0.36 21.57 7.18
CA PRO A 218 -0.60 22.55 6.67
C PRO A 218 -1.35 22.06 5.44
N MET A 219 -0.92 20.94 4.82
CA MET A 219 -1.50 20.38 3.64
C MET A 219 -1.45 18.86 3.70
N GLU A 220 -2.23 18.20 2.87
CA GLU A 220 -2.13 16.76 2.69
C GLU A 220 -0.86 16.40 1.93
N LEU A 221 -0.14 15.40 2.41
CA LEU A 221 1.01 14.84 1.72
C LEU A 221 0.57 13.63 0.90
N SER A 222 1.11 13.47 -0.29
CA SER A 222 0.75 12.37 -1.17
C SER A 222 1.99 11.76 -1.82
N THR A 223 2.02 10.44 -1.93
CA THR A 223 2.97 9.76 -2.82
C THR A 223 2.20 8.93 -3.84
N TYR A 224 2.64 9.01 -5.08
CA TYR A 224 2.07 8.21 -6.15
C TYR A 224 3.13 7.33 -6.77
N PHE A 225 2.89 6.02 -6.73
CA PHE A 225 3.76 5.00 -7.28
C PHE A 225 3.25 4.52 -8.63
N ARG A 226 4.11 4.60 -9.65
CA ARG A 226 3.83 4.10 -10.99
C ARG A 226 4.81 3.01 -11.38
N ILE A 227 4.37 1.77 -11.48
CA ILE A 227 5.12 0.72 -12.14
C ILE A 227 4.98 0.91 -13.65
N ASN A 228 6.07 0.82 -14.41
CA ASN A 228 6.05 0.93 -15.86
C ASN A 228 6.83 -0.19 -16.55
N ALA A 229 7.98 -0.58 -16.04
CA ALA A 229 8.84 -1.59 -16.64
C ALA A 229 8.25 -3.00 -16.54
N GLU A 230 8.51 -3.85 -17.57
CA GLU A 230 8.01 -5.22 -17.63
C GLU A 230 8.89 -6.18 -16.83
N LYS A 231 8.28 -7.13 -16.09
CA LYS A 231 8.98 -8.12 -15.25
C LYS A 231 9.96 -7.51 -14.26
N THR A 232 9.67 -6.30 -13.84
CA THR A 232 10.39 -5.60 -12.78
C THR A 232 9.58 -5.70 -11.50
N GLY A 233 10.24 -5.99 -10.39
CA GLY A 233 9.63 -5.84 -9.08
C GLY A 233 9.67 -4.38 -8.66
N GLN A 234 8.65 -3.91 -7.96
CA GLN A 234 8.67 -2.63 -7.26
C GLN A 234 8.71 -2.89 -5.75
N PHE A 235 9.71 -2.29 -5.11
CA PHE A 235 10.02 -2.52 -3.70
C PHE A 235 10.16 -1.19 -2.99
N GLU A 236 9.06 -0.71 -2.42
CA GLU A 236 8.99 0.59 -1.78
C GLU A 236 9.18 0.47 -0.27
N ARG A 237 9.90 1.43 0.33
CA ARG A 237 10.01 1.52 1.77
C ARG A 237 9.71 2.93 2.25
N THR A 238 8.58 3.09 2.93
CA THR A 238 8.12 4.38 3.47
C THR A 238 8.31 4.42 4.97
N ILE A 239 8.87 5.51 5.48
CA ILE A 239 8.99 5.80 6.91
C ILE A 239 8.30 7.12 7.20
N LEU A 240 7.32 7.11 8.12
CA LEU A 240 6.61 8.29 8.56
C LEU A 240 6.76 8.44 10.09
N VAL A 241 7.31 9.56 10.51
CA VAL A 241 7.48 9.89 11.92
C VAL A 241 6.68 11.14 12.26
N ALA A 242 5.74 11.02 13.18
CA ALA A 242 5.01 12.12 13.79
C ALA A 242 5.54 12.34 15.20
N ASP A 243 6.30 13.43 15.40
CA ASP A 243 6.86 13.77 16.71
C ASP A 243 5.77 14.29 17.66
N GLU A 244 6.09 14.54 18.92
CA GLU A 244 5.12 14.91 19.96
C GLU A 244 4.23 16.08 19.53
N ASP A 245 2.93 16.00 19.86
CA ASP A 245 1.92 17.04 19.59
C ASP A 245 1.74 17.39 18.10
N SER A 246 2.18 16.52 17.17
CA SER A 246 2.12 16.75 15.72
C SER A 246 0.90 16.10 15.06
N TYR A 247 0.63 16.53 13.82
CA TYR A 247 -0.44 15.97 13.00
C TYR A 247 -0.03 15.90 11.53
N VAL A 248 -0.35 14.80 10.87
CA VAL A 248 -0.19 14.65 9.43
C VAL A 248 -1.28 13.78 8.80
N SER A 249 -1.75 14.20 7.63
CA SER A 249 -2.56 13.39 6.72
C SER A 249 -1.72 13.04 5.49
N TYR A 250 -1.66 11.76 5.17
CA TYR A 250 -0.87 11.24 4.06
C TYR A 250 -1.70 10.26 3.22
N ILE A 251 -1.62 10.40 1.92
CA ILE A 251 -2.28 9.53 0.96
C ILE A 251 -1.28 8.84 0.03
N GLU A 252 -1.44 7.56 -0.16
CA GLU A 252 -0.65 6.74 -1.07
C GLU A 252 -1.53 6.28 -2.23
N GLY A 253 -1.10 6.58 -3.45
CA GLY A 253 -1.73 6.11 -4.67
C GLY A 253 -0.80 5.20 -5.46
N CYS A 254 -1.35 4.14 -6.07
CA CYS A 254 -0.54 3.18 -6.84
C CYS A 254 -1.27 2.75 -8.11
N SER A 255 -0.52 2.62 -9.22
CA SER A 255 -1.02 2.05 -10.47
C SER A 255 0.07 1.33 -11.28
N ALA A 256 -0.34 0.47 -12.21
CA ALA A 256 0.55 -0.26 -13.11
C ALA A 256 -0.06 -0.37 -14.51
N PRO A 257 0.73 -0.56 -15.58
CA PRO A 257 0.21 -0.80 -16.93
C PRO A 257 -0.37 -2.22 -17.06
N VAL A 258 -1.12 -2.44 -18.12
CA VAL A 258 -1.56 -3.78 -18.55
C VAL A 258 -0.36 -4.58 -19.04
N ARG A 259 -0.12 -5.77 -18.47
CA ARG A 259 0.95 -6.69 -18.85
C ARG A 259 0.46 -8.14 -18.79
N ASP A 260 0.92 -8.97 -19.72
CA ASP A 260 0.57 -10.40 -19.81
C ASP A 260 1.33 -11.28 -18.80
N SER A 261 2.30 -10.71 -18.08
CA SER A 261 3.10 -11.38 -17.07
C SER A 261 2.82 -10.83 -15.67
N TYR A 262 3.02 -11.67 -14.65
CA TYR A 262 2.96 -11.22 -13.27
C TYR A 262 4.06 -10.21 -12.98
N GLN A 263 3.68 -9.15 -12.26
CA GLN A 263 4.60 -8.16 -11.72
C GLN A 263 4.57 -8.24 -10.20
N LEU A 264 5.75 -8.23 -9.59
CA LEU A 264 5.90 -8.33 -8.14
C LEU A 264 5.96 -6.95 -7.50
N HIS A 265 5.06 -6.69 -6.57
CA HIS A 265 5.08 -5.51 -5.72
C HIS A 265 5.21 -5.95 -4.26
N ALA A 266 6.28 -5.53 -3.60
CA ALA A 266 6.45 -5.78 -2.17
C ALA A 266 6.87 -4.49 -1.46
N ALA A 267 5.94 -3.91 -0.70
CA ALA A 267 6.13 -2.65 0.00
C ALA A 267 6.21 -2.82 1.52
N VAL A 268 6.98 -1.96 2.16
CA VAL A 268 7.03 -1.84 3.62
C VAL A 268 6.77 -0.41 4.04
N VAL A 269 5.87 -0.24 5.01
CA VAL A 269 5.57 1.06 5.62
C VAL A 269 5.75 0.97 7.13
N GLU A 270 6.57 1.86 7.66
CA GLU A 270 6.82 2.04 9.10
C GLU A 270 6.29 3.40 9.54
N VAL A 271 5.39 3.42 10.51
CA VAL A 271 4.86 4.66 11.07
C VAL A 271 5.17 4.70 12.56
N ILE A 272 5.79 5.78 13.03
CA ILE A 272 6.11 6.01 14.43
C ILE A 272 5.38 7.26 14.91
N ILE A 273 4.62 7.13 16.00
CA ILE A 273 3.74 8.18 16.50
C ILE A 273 4.06 8.43 17.97
N HIS A 274 4.61 9.60 18.24
CA HIS A 274 4.97 10.01 19.59
C HIS A 274 3.77 10.58 20.36
N LYS A 275 4.02 11.09 21.56
CA LYS A 275 2.99 11.56 22.49
C LYS A 275 2.07 12.61 21.86
N ASN A 276 0.75 12.45 22.04
CA ASN A 276 -0.32 13.31 21.53
C ASN A 276 -0.31 13.52 20.00
N ALA A 277 0.52 12.81 19.25
CA ALA A 277 0.56 12.95 17.80
C ALA A 277 -0.52 12.10 17.12
N GLU A 278 -0.97 12.55 15.95
CA GLU A 278 -1.98 11.88 15.15
C GLU A 278 -1.51 11.73 13.70
N VAL A 279 -1.66 10.53 13.16
CA VAL A 279 -1.39 10.21 11.76
C VAL A 279 -2.65 9.64 11.11
N LYS A 280 -3.06 10.21 9.99
CA LYS A 280 -4.02 9.63 9.05
C LYS A 280 -3.27 9.14 7.83
N TYR A 281 -3.37 7.87 7.54
CA TYR A 281 -2.72 7.25 6.39
C TYR A 281 -3.76 6.60 5.50
N SER A 282 -3.97 7.17 4.35
CA SER A 282 -4.92 6.66 3.35
C SER A 282 -4.17 5.96 2.22
N THR A 283 -4.73 4.87 1.71
CA THR A 283 -4.21 4.17 0.54
C THR A 283 -5.32 3.98 -0.47
N VAL A 284 -5.04 4.35 -1.71
CA VAL A 284 -5.89 4.07 -2.86
C VAL A 284 -5.08 3.26 -3.85
N GLN A 285 -5.33 1.97 -3.93
CA GLN A 285 -4.66 1.08 -4.86
C GLN A 285 -5.61 0.70 -5.99
N ASN A 286 -5.16 0.96 -7.21
CA ASN A 286 -5.84 0.58 -8.44
C ASN A 286 -4.84 -0.13 -9.37
N TRP A 287 -4.60 -1.40 -9.08
CA TRP A 287 -3.65 -2.21 -9.81
C TRP A 287 -4.31 -2.93 -11.00
N PHE A 288 -3.49 -3.34 -11.95
CA PHE A 288 -3.95 -4.22 -13.02
C PHE A 288 -4.17 -5.66 -12.48
N PRO A 289 -5.38 -6.22 -12.63
CA PRO A 289 -5.73 -7.52 -12.05
C PRO A 289 -5.25 -8.74 -12.85
N GLY A 290 -4.68 -8.53 -14.02
CA GLY A 290 -4.49 -9.58 -15.02
C GLY A 290 -5.66 -9.68 -16.00
N ASP A 291 -5.46 -10.43 -17.07
CA ASP A 291 -6.49 -10.76 -18.07
C ASP A 291 -6.69 -12.27 -18.10
N ASN A 292 -7.95 -12.72 -18.03
CA ASN A 292 -8.32 -14.14 -18.08
C ASN A 292 -7.47 -15.05 -17.17
N ASN A 293 -7.20 -14.62 -15.95
CA ASN A 293 -6.38 -15.33 -14.95
C ASN A 293 -4.88 -15.43 -15.32
N THR A 294 -4.39 -14.54 -16.17
CA THR A 294 -2.97 -14.43 -16.53
C THR A 294 -2.43 -13.04 -16.25
N GLY A 295 -1.18 -12.97 -15.80
CA GLY A 295 -0.54 -11.70 -15.48
C GLY A 295 -1.16 -10.96 -14.30
N GLY A 296 -0.91 -9.65 -14.23
CA GLY A 296 -1.39 -8.78 -13.16
C GLY A 296 -0.39 -8.60 -12.03
N ILE A 297 -0.80 -7.83 -11.02
CA ILE A 297 0.07 -7.47 -9.90
C ILE A 297 -0.07 -8.49 -8.77
N LEU A 298 1.07 -8.96 -8.28
CA LEU A 298 1.21 -9.69 -7.01
C LEU A 298 1.59 -8.66 -5.95
N ASN A 299 0.63 -8.30 -5.11
CA ASN A 299 0.72 -7.16 -4.18
C ASN A 299 0.92 -7.65 -2.74
N PHE A 300 2.16 -7.66 -2.28
CA PHE A 300 2.57 -8.11 -0.94
C PHE A 300 3.04 -6.94 -0.08
N VAL A 301 2.22 -6.51 0.87
CA VAL A 301 2.47 -5.27 1.62
C VAL A 301 2.49 -5.50 3.12
N THR A 302 3.53 -5.02 3.78
CA THR A 302 3.65 -4.97 5.24
C THR A 302 3.59 -3.51 5.70
N LYS A 303 2.51 -3.11 6.37
CA LYS A 303 2.37 -1.78 6.98
C LYS A 303 2.23 -1.94 8.48
N ARG A 304 2.99 -1.15 9.24
CA ARG A 304 2.88 -1.18 10.71
C ARG A 304 3.08 0.20 11.32
N ALA A 305 2.17 0.55 12.23
CA ALA A 305 2.27 1.74 13.05
C ALA A 305 2.59 1.38 14.50
N LEU A 306 3.53 2.09 15.07
CA LEU A 306 3.84 2.09 16.49
C LEU A 306 3.29 3.36 17.12
N CYS A 307 2.18 3.26 17.83
CA CYS A 307 1.64 4.29 18.71
C CYS A 307 2.44 4.25 20.02
N GLU A 308 3.64 4.86 20.00
CA GLU A 308 4.60 4.75 21.09
C GLU A 308 4.25 5.66 22.26
N GLY A 309 3.79 6.88 21.97
CA GLY A 309 3.51 7.89 22.95
C GLY A 309 2.10 7.79 23.56
N GLU A 310 1.93 8.37 24.76
CA GLU A 310 0.63 8.56 25.38
C GLU A 310 -0.29 9.39 24.47
N ASN A 311 -1.59 9.02 24.38
CA ASN A 311 -2.61 9.66 23.55
C ASN A 311 -2.29 9.68 22.04
N SER A 312 -1.33 8.91 21.58
CA SER A 312 -1.03 8.81 20.14
C SER A 312 -2.16 8.16 19.37
N LYS A 313 -2.36 8.58 18.13
CA LYS A 313 -3.45 8.06 17.29
C LYS A 313 -2.98 7.71 15.89
N MET A 314 -3.33 6.49 15.44
CA MET A 314 -3.19 6.03 14.07
C MET A 314 -4.54 5.74 13.44
N SER A 315 -4.79 6.28 12.26
CA SER A 315 -5.96 5.93 11.45
C SER A 315 -5.51 5.45 10.07
N TRP A 316 -5.74 4.16 9.79
CA TRP A 316 -5.57 3.57 8.48
C TRP A 316 -6.88 3.61 7.71
N THR A 317 -6.88 4.18 6.51
CA THR A 317 -7.99 4.08 5.56
C THR A 317 -7.48 3.49 4.27
N GLN A 318 -8.13 2.46 3.74
CA GLN A 318 -7.69 1.86 2.49
C GLN A 318 -8.84 1.45 1.57
N SER A 319 -8.61 1.72 0.30
CA SER A 319 -9.41 1.24 -0.82
C SER A 319 -8.53 0.36 -1.69
N GLU A 320 -8.81 -0.94 -1.69
CA GLU A 320 -8.07 -1.94 -2.42
C GLU A 320 -8.90 -2.44 -3.59
N THR A 321 -8.42 -2.21 -4.79
CA THR A 321 -9.00 -2.80 -5.99
C THR A 321 -7.90 -3.16 -6.98
N GLY A 322 -8.21 -4.06 -7.90
CA GLY A 322 -7.21 -4.59 -8.80
C GLY A 322 -6.33 -5.63 -8.10
N SER A 323 -5.13 -5.83 -8.60
CA SER A 323 -4.20 -6.92 -8.29
C SER A 323 -4.75 -8.31 -8.62
N ALA A 324 -3.92 -9.18 -9.14
CA ALA A 324 -4.26 -10.60 -9.25
C ALA A 324 -4.33 -11.24 -7.86
N ILE A 325 -3.32 -10.94 -7.05
CA ILE A 325 -3.20 -11.41 -5.67
C ILE A 325 -2.89 -10.21 -4.76
N THR A 326 -3.63 -10.06 -3.66
CA THR A 326 -3.35 -9.08 -2.60
C THR A 326 -3.11 -9.78 -1.28
N TRP A 327 -2.01 -9.45 -0.62
CA TRP A 327 -1.67 -9.84 0.74
C TRP A 327 -1.23 -8.61 1.53
N LYS A 328 -2.13 -8.11 2.41
CA LYS A 328 -1.90 -6.81 3.06
C LYS A 328 -2.61 -6.71 4.40
N TYR A 329 -1.84 -6.51 5.46
CA TYR A 329 -2.35 -6.40 6.84
C TYR A 329 -1.73 -5.19 7.56
N PRO A 330 -2.24 -3.96 7.34
CA PRO A 330 -1.84 -2.82 8.15
C PRO A 330 -2.09 -3.12 9.62
N SER A 331 -1.15 -2.74 10.49
CA SER A 331 -1.23 -3.05 11.91
C SER A 331 -0.94 -1.85 12.79
N CYS A 332 -1.47 -1.86 14.01
CA CYS A 332 -1.17 -0.89 15.05
C CYS A 332 -0.66 -1.60 16.31
N ILE A 333 0.48 -1.15 16.81
CA ILE A 333 1.00 -1.50 18.13
C ILE A 333 0.68 -0.33 19.06
N LEU A 334 -0.31 -0.51 19.93
CA LEU A 334 -0.80 0.51 20.86
C LEU A 334 0.00 0.40 22.17
N ARG A 335 1.20 0.99 22.19
CA ARG A 335 2.14 0.92 23.32
C ARG A 335 1.89 2.01 24.34
N GLY A 336 1.64 3.24 23.90
CA GLY A 336 1.36 4.38 24.78
C GLY A 336 0.00 4.23 25.47
N ASP A 337 -0.12 4.70 26.71
CA ASP A 337 -1.40 4.75 27.39
C ASP A 337 -2.38 5.67 26.64
N ASN A 338 -3.66 5.33 26.62
CA ASN A 338 -4.73 6.02 25.91
C ASN A 338 -4.54 6.08 24.37
N SER A 339 -3.61 5.32 23.79
CA SER A 339 -3.41 5.34 22.35
C SER A 339 -4.59 4.70 21.58
N ILE A 340 -4.79 5.16 20.36
CA ILE A 340 -5.93 4.80 19.51
C ILE A 340 -5.44 4.27 18.17
N GLY A 341 -5.98 3.12 17.74
CA GLY A 341 -5.79 2.55 16.43
C GLY A 341 -7.11 2.39 15.67
N GLU A 342 -7.19 2.93 14.48
CA GLU A 342 -8.38 2.81 13.63
C GLU A 342 -8.00 2.15 12.30
N PHE A 343 -8.88 1.32 11.79
CA PHE A 343 -8.74 0.67 10.49
C PHE A 343 -10.07 0.66 9.76
N TYR A 344 -10.10 1.36 8.64
CA TYR A 344 -11.24 1.45 7.75
C TYR A 344 -10.83 0.92 6.38
N SER A 345 -11.51 -0.11 5.85
CA SER A 345 -11.12 -0.70 4.58
C SER A 345 -12.29 -1.11 3.70
N VAL A 346 -12.12 -0.90 2.41
CA VAL A 346 -12.89 -1.54 1.34
C VAL A 346 -11.94 -2.36 0.49
N ALA A 347 -12.22 -3.65 0.36
CA ALA A 347 -11.53 -4.53 -0.57
C ALA A 347 -12.53 -5.05 -1.61
N LEU A 348 -12.36 -4.62 -2.86
CA LEU A 348 -13.20 -5.02 -3.99
C LEU A 348 -12.43 -5.95 -4.90
N THR A 349 -12.95 -7.16 -5.08
CA THR A 349 -12.39 -8.17 -5.98
C THR A 349 -13.43 -8.57 -7.05
N SER A 350 -12.96 -8.76 -8.28
CA SER A 350 -13.79 -9.22 -9.40
C SER A 350 -13.03 -10.21 -10.29
N GLY A 351 -13.71 -10.82 -11.23
CA GLY A 351 -13.07 -11.80 -12.12
C GLY A 351 -12.43 -12.95 -11.34
N HIS A 352 -11.11 -13.10 -11.44
CA HIS A 352 -10.32 -14.15 -10.75
C HIS A 352 -9.41 -13.63 -9.65
N GLN A 353 -9.57 -12.38 -9.26
CA GLN A 353 -8.77 -11.75 -8.20
C GLN A 353 -8.90 -12.48 -6.87
N GLN A 354 -7.82 -12.52 -6.12
CA GLN A 354 -7.81 -13.08 -4.77
C GLN A 354 -7.17 -12.09 -3.79
N ALA A 355 -7.90 -11.74 -2.74
CA ALA A 355 -7.42 -10.85 -1.70
C ALA A 355 -7.46 -11.55 -0.34
N ASP A 356 -6.35 -11.58 0.37
CA ASP A 356 -6.28 -11.90 1.79
C ASP A 356 -5.78 -10.66 2.52
N THR A 357 -6.72 -9.87 3.03
CA THR A 357 -6.46 -8.56 3.64
C THR A 357 -6.95 -8.52 5.07
N GLY A 358 -6.68 -7.44 5.76
CA GLY A 358 -7.17 -7.26 7.13
C GLY A 358 -6.24 -6.40 7.97
N THR A 359 -6.24 -6.63 9.29
CA THR A 359 -5.48 -5.78 10.20
C THR A 359 -5.05 -6.52 11.47
N LYS A 360 -4.08 -5.95 12.18
CA LYS A 360 -3.65 -6.42 13.51
C LYS A 360 -3.67 -5.25 14.48
N MET A 361 -4.39 -5.38 15.59
CA MET A 361 -4.43 -4.41 16.69
C MET A 361 -3.85 -5.03 17.94
N ILE A 362 -2.69 -4.56 18.38
CA ILE A 362 -1.95 -5.08 19.52
C ILE A 362 -1.97 -4.04 20.64
N HIS A 363 -2.72 -4.30 21.69
CA HIS A 363 -2.88 -3.43 22.86
C HIS A 363 -1.86 -3.78 23.94
N ILE A 364 -1.00 -2.81 24.29
CA ILE A 364 0.04 -2.93 25.32
C ILE A 364 -0.19 -1.93 26.45
N GLY A 365 -0.46 -0.66 26.10
CA GLY A 365 -0.73 0.44 27.03
C GLY A 365 -2.12 0.34 27.66
N LYS A 366 -2.35 1.10 28.71
CA LYS A 366 -3.64 1.19 29.43
C LYS A 366 -4.63 2.06 28.68
N ASN A 367 -5.93 1.76 28.83
CA ASN A 367 -7.05 2.52 28.24
C ASN A 367 -6.95 2.66 26.71
N THR A 368 -6.23 1.77 26.05
CA THR A 368 -6.06 1.79 24.60
C THR A 368 -7.35 1.40 23.89
N LYS A 369 -7.59 1.99 22.70
CA LYS A 369 -8.80 1.74 21.91
C LYS A 369 -8.44 1.34 20.49
N SER A 370 -9.20 0.40 19.93
CA SER A 370 -9.14 0.12 18.50
C SER A 370 -10.51 -0.03 17.88
N THR A 371 -10.65 0.45 16.65
CA THR A 371 -11.85 0.33 15.83
C THR A 371 -11.46 -0.28 14.50
N ILE A 372 -12.18 -1.31 14.07
CA ILE A 372 -11.97 -1.98 12.80
C ILE A 372 -13.30 -2.02 12.06
N ILE A 373 -13.37 -1.39 10.89
CA ILE A 373 -14.51 -1.50 9.97
C ILE A 373 -13.97 -1.95 8.62
N SER A 374 -14.29 -3.17 8.23
CA SER A 374 -13.82 -3.78 6.99
C SER A 374 -14.98 -4.23 6.11
N LYS A 375 -15.03 -3.75 4.89
CA LYS A 375 -16.02 -4.12 3.89
C LYS A 375 -15.35 -4.89 2.76
N GLY A 376 -15.75 -6.15 2.55
CA GLY A 376 -15.27 -6.99 1.46
C GLY A 376 -16.33 -7.14 0.37
N ILE A 377 -15.98 -6.98 -0.88
CA ILE A 377 -16.88 -7.20 -2.01
C ILE A 377 -16.24 -8.18 -2.96
N SER A 378 -16.96 -9.25 -3.28
CA SER A 378 -16.51 -10.27 -4.24
C SER A 378 -17.52 -10.41 -5.36
N ALA A 379 -17.00 -10.43 -6.59
CA ALA A 379 -17.81 -10.59 -7.81
C ALA A 379 -17.19 -11.62 -8.75
N GLY A 380 -18.02 -12.26 -9.58
CA GLY A 380 -17.59 -13.24 -10.58
C GLY A 380 -17.06 -14.52 -9.93
N HIS A 381 -15.77 -14.82 -10.08
CA HIS A 381 -15.06 -15.97 -9.52
C HIS A 381 -14.05 -15.57 -8.43
N SER A 382 -14.04 -14.30 -8.03
CA SER A 382 -13.06 -13.77 -7.10
C SER A 382 -13.23 -14.30 -5.68
N GLN A 383 -12.15 -14.23 -4.91
CA GLN A 383 -12.09 -14.65 -3.51
C GLN A 383 -11.59 -13.50 -2.65
N ASN A 384 -12.34 -13.11 -1.64
CA ASN A 384 -11.97 -12.06 -0.72
C ASN A 384 -11.94 -12.61 0.70
N SER A 385 -10.81 -12.45 1.38
CA SER A 385 -10.62 -12.91 2.75
C SER A 385 -10.27 -11.73 3.64
N TYR A 386 -10.97 -11.61 4.76
CA TYR A 386 -10.59 -10.74 5.86
C TYR A 386 -9.91 -11.54 6.96
N ARG A 387 -8.74 -11.09 7.40
CA ARG A 387 -8.00 -11.68 8.50
C ARG A 387 -7.70 -10.64 9.57
N GLY A 388 -8.30 -10.78 10.75
CA GLY A 388 -8.17 -9.84 11.85
C GLY A 388 -7.48 -10.45 13.06
N LEU A 389 -6.46 -9.76 13.61
CA LEU A 389 -5.87 -10.07 14.90
C LEU A 389 -6.15 -8.93 15.87
N VAL A 390 -6.78 -9.25 16.99
CA VAL A 390 -6.86 -8.36 18.16
C VAL A 390 -6.17 -9.05 19.33
N LYS A 391 -5.08 -8.45 19.79
CA LYS A 391 -4.29 -8.98 20.91
C LYS A 391 -4.25 -7.99 22.07
N ILE A 392 -4.78 -8.39 23.22
CA ILE A 392 -4.76 -7.61 24.45
C ILE A 392 -3.71 -8.20 25.37
N MET A 393 -2.64 -7.44 25.64
CA MET A 393 -1.55 -7.87 26.52
C MET A 393 -1.97 -7.76 28.00
N PRO A 394 -1.31 -8.46 28.94
CA PRO A 394 -1.63 -8.39 30.35
C PRO A 394 -1.58 -6.97 30.94
N THR A 395 -0.76 -6.10 30.38
CA THR A 395 -0.58 -4.70 30.82
C THR A 395 -1.68 -3.77 30.33
N ALA A 396 -2.44 -4.15 29.30
CA ALA A 396 -3.43 -3.31 28.63
C ALA A 396 -4.75 -3.26 29.40
N THR A 397 -4.72 -2.64 30.58
CA THR A 397 -5.90 -2.45 31.43
C THR A 397 -6.92 -1.55 30.75
N ASN A 398 -8.21 -1.90 30.82
CA ASN A 398 -9.34 -1.18 30.23
C ASN A 398 -9.23 -1.00 28.70
N ALA A 399 -8.51 -1.88 28.02
CA ALA A 399 -8.46 -1.88 26.56
C ALA A 399 -9.84 -2.14 25.95
N ARG A 400 -10.15 -1.47 24.84
CA ARG A 400 -11.41 -1.63 24.12
C ARG A 400 -11.15 -1.89 22.65
N ASN A 401 -11.87 -2.86 22.09
CA ASN A 401 -11.89 -3.10 20.65
C ASN A 401 -13.33 -3.22 20.17
N PHE A 402 -13.58 -2.57 19.02
CA PHE A 402 -14.77 -2.80 18.21
C PHE A 402 -14.33 -3.28 16.83
N THR A 403 -14.88 -4.37 16.36
CA THR A 403 -14.59 -4.95 15.04
C THR A 403 -15.89 -5.25 14.30
N GLN A 404 -16.04 -4.71 13.11
CA GLN A 404 -17.11 -5.02 12.18
C GLN A 404 -16.53 -5.43 10.83
N CYS A 405 -16.88 -6.64 10.37
CA CYS A 405 -16.41 -7.22 9.12
C CYS A 405 -17.60 -7.65 8.28
N ASP A 406 -17.91 -6.87 7.25
CA ASP A 406 -19.05 -7.18 6.39
C ASP A 406 -18.58 -7.59 5.00
N SER A 407 -19.20 -8.60 4.44
CA SER A 407 -18.91 -9.10 3.10
C SER A 407 -20.16 -9.07 2.23
N MET A 408 -19.99 -8.64 0.98
CA MET A 408 -21.02 -8.66 -0.05
C MET A 408 -20.59 -9.53 -1.21
N LEU A 409 -21.47 -10.43 -1.63
CA LEU A 409 -21.27 -11.33 -2.77
C LEU A 409 -22.14 -10.91 -3.94
N ILE A 410 -21.53 -10.80 -5.13
CA ILE A 410 -22.21 -10.47 -6.38
C ILE A 410 -22.01 -11.64 -7.35
N GLY A 411 -23.07 -12.38 -7.60
CA GLY A 411 -23.00 -13.61 -8.41
C GLY A 411 -22.88 -14.88 -7.58
N ALA A 412 -22.74 -16.03 -8.24
CA ALA A 412 -22.82 -17.37 -7.63
C ALA A 412 -21.46 -17.99 -7.28
N ASN A 413 -20.40 -17.61 -7.99
CA ASN A 413 -19.11 -18.30 -7.99
C ASN A 413 -18.00 -17.58 -7.20
N CYS A 414 -18.29 -16.42 -6.65
CA CYS A 414 -17.37 -15.70 -5.79
C CYS A 414 -17.45 -16.15 -4.33
N GLY A 415 -16.40 -15.86 -3.56
CA GLY A 415 -16.31 -16.26 -2.15
C GLY A 415 -15.87 -15.12 -1.23
N ALA A 416 -16.36 -15.18 0.01
CA ALA A 416 -15.89 -14.36 1.11
C ALA A 416 -15.52 -15.23 2.30
N HIS A 417 -14.40 -14.92 2.94
CA HIS A 417 -13.87 -15.68 4.07
C HIS A 417 -13.47 -14.73 5.19
N THR A 418 -13.74 -15.11 6.43
CA THR A 418 -13.38 -14.31 7.61
C THR A 418 -12.59 -15.17 8.58
N PHE A 419 -11.40 -14.69 8.97
CA PHE A 419 -10.49 -15.36 9.88
C PHE A 419 -10.20 -14.46 11.09
N PRO A 420 -11.12 -14.36 12.06
CA PRO A 420 -10.87 -13.59 13.28
C PRO A 420 -9.94 -14.37 14.21
N TYR A 421 -8.97 -13.66 14.79
CA TYR A 421 -8.14 -14.17 15.85
C TYR A 421 -8.11 -13.17 17.01
N VAL A 422 -8.63 -13.60 18.17
CA VAL A 422 -8.70 -12.77 19.37
C VAL A 422 -7.92 -13.43 20.50
N GLU A 423 -6.91 -12.74 21.03
CA GLU A 423 -6.14 -13.14 22.18
C GLU A 423 -6.28 -12.07 23.28
N CYS A 424 -7.07 -12.37 24.32
CA CYS A 424 -7.28 -11.44 25.43
C CYS A 424 -6.64 -12.00 26.71
N ARG A 425 -5.66 -11.26 27.25
CA ARG A 425 -4.94 -11.62 28.48
C ARG A 425 -5.18 -10.64 29.62
N ASN A 426 -6.21 -9.79 29.54
CA ASN A 426 -6.57 -8.85 30.59
C ASN A 426 -8.08 -8.81 30.81
N ASN A 427 -8.54 -9.10 32.04
CA ASN A 427 -9.95 -9.25 32.38
C ASN A 427 -10.75 -7.95 32.36
N SER A 428 -10.10 -6.78 32.34
CA SER A 428 -10.79 -5.48 32.28
C SER A 428 -11.06 -5.02 30.83
N ALA A 429 -10.61 -5.80 29.83
CA ALA A 429 -10.80 -5.47 28.43
C ALA A 429 -12.25 -5.70 27.97
N GLN A 430 -12.68 -4.91 27.00
CA GLN A 430 -13.98 -5.04 26.33
C GLN A 430 -13.73 -5.26 24.84
N LEU A 431 -14.30 -6.33 24.32
CA LEU A 431 -14.13 -6.77 22.93
C LEU A 431 -15.50 -7.00 22.31
N GLU A 432 -15.72 -6.37 21.17
CA GLU A 432 -16.93 -6.53 20.37
C GLU A 432 -16.52 -6.95 18.96
N HIS A 433 -17.12 -8.00 18.44
CA HIS A 433 -16.85 -8.48 17.09
C HIS A 433 -18.14 -8.88 16.40
N GLU A 434 -18.41 -8.24 15.29
CA GLU A 434 -19.53 -8.53 14.39
C GLU A 434 -19.01 -8.90 13.01
N ALA A 435 -19.63 -9.89 12.38
CA ALA A 435 -19.33 -10.28 11.01
C ALA A 435 -20.61 -10.65 10.28
N THR A 436 -20.79 -10.08 9.09
CA THR A 436 -21.93 -10.38 8.23
C THR A 436 -21.47 -10.77 6.83
N THR A 437 -22.25 -11.64 6.19
CA THR A 437 -22.06 -11.95 4.77
C THR A 437 -23.44 -11.93 4.12
N SER A 438 -23.57 -11.11 3.08
CA SER A 438 -24.80 -10.96 2.33
C SER A 438 -24.56 -11.16 0.83
N ARG A 439 -25.62 -11.48 0.12
CA ARG A 439 -25.66 -11.40 -1.35
C ARG A 439 -26.58 -10.26 -1.74
N ILE A 440 -26.33 -9.65 -2.89
CA ILE A 440 -27.29 -8.74 -3.49
C ILE A 440 -28.58 -9.53 -3.75
N GLY A 441 -29.68 -9.11 -3.10
CA GLY A 441 -30.96 -9.78 -3.22
C GLY A 441 -31.61 -9.55 -4.59
N GLU A 442 -32.14 -10.60 -5.20
CA GLU A 442 -32.90 -10.52 -6.44
C GLU A 442 -34.07 -9.52 -6.31
N ASP A 443 -34.70 -9.46 -5.14
CA ASP A 443 -35.80 -8.51 -4.85
C ASP A 443 -35.31 -7.06 -4.88
N GLN A 444 -34.10 -6.76 -4.41
CA GLN A 444 -33.54 -5.41 -4.44
C GLN A 444 -33.23 -4.97 -5.87
N LEU A 445 -32.63 -5.86 -6.67
CA LEU A 445 -32.37 -5.61 -8.07
C LEU A 445 -33.68 -5.45 -8.85
N PHE A 446 -34.64 -6.35 -8.66
CA PHE A 446 -35.94 -6.26 -9.27
C PHE A 446 -36.64 -4.93 -8.97
N TYR A 447 -36.59 -4.47 -7.72
CA TYR A 447 -37.17 -3.17 -7.32
C TYR A 447 -36.51 -1.99 -8.06
N CYS A 448 -35.21 -2.00 -8.27
CA CYS A 448 -34.48 -1.00 -9.05
C CYS A 448 -34.87 -1.06 -10.54
N LEU A 449 -34.84 -2.27 -11.12
CA LEU A 449 -35.20 -2.50 -12.52
C LEU A 449 -36.64 -2.04 -12.86
N GLN A 450 -37.61 -2.27 -11.95
CA GLN A 450 -38.97 -1.81 -12.10
C GLN A 450 -39.11 -0.28 -12.16
N ARG A 451 -38.09 0.45 -11.69
CA ARG A 451 -38.01 1.91 -11.75
C ARG A 451 -37.21 2.44 -12.94
N GLY A 452 -36.80 1.55 -13.85
CA GLY A 452 -36.04 1.90 -15.03
C GLY A 452 -34.55 2.15 -14.78
N ILE A 453 -34.05 1.77 -13.59
CA ILE A 453 -32.61 1.79 -13.30
C ILE A 453 -31.98 0.56 -13.97
N SER A 454 -30.87 0.73 -14.67
CA SER A 454 -30.13 -0.41 -15.24
C SER A 454 -29.60 -1.34 -14.14
N GLU A 455 -29.34 -2.60 -14.47
CA GLU A 455 -28.77 -3.55 -13.51
C GLU A 455 -27.39 -3.08 -13.00
N GLU A 456 -26.55 -2.57 -13.90
CA GLU A 456 -25.23 -2.04 -13.58
C GLU A 456 -25.32 -0.84 -12.62
N ASP A 457 -26.22 0.10 -12.88
CA ASP A 457 -26.46 1.25 -11.99
C ASP A 457 -27.00 0.82 -10.63
N ALA A 458 -27.90 -0.16 -10.61
CA ALA A 458 -28.47 -0.70 -9.38
C ALA A 458 -27.41 -1.37 -8.51
N ILE A 459 -26.55 -2.20 -9.09
CA ILE A 459 -25.42 -2.83 -8.41
C ILE A 459 -24.47 -1.75 -7.88
N SER A 460 -24.12 -0.77 -8.70
CA SER A 460 -23.26 0.36 -8.30
C SER A 460 -23.84 1.14 -7.12
N MET A 461 -25.12 1.45 -7.13
CA MET A 461 -25.81 2.13 -6.02
C MET A 461 -25.76 1.32 -4.71
N ILE A 462 -26.02 0.00 -4.79
CA ILE A 462 -25.99 -0.89 -3.63
C ILE A 462 -24.58 -0.98 -3.06
N VAL A 463 -23.56 -1.16 -3.92
CA VAL A 463 -22.14 -1.22 -3.52
C VAL A 463 -21.70 0.10 -2.87
N ASN A 464 -22.04 1.25 -3.46
CA ASN A 464 -21.71 2.55 -2.87
C ASN A 464 -22.36 2.74 -1.49
N GLY A 465 -23.63 2.32 -1.35
CA GLY A 465 -24.32 2.34 -0.06
C GLY A 465 -23.65 1.47 0.99
N PHE A 466 -23.20 0.27 0.60
CA PHE A 466 -22.50 -0.66 1.46
C PHE A 466 -21.14 -0.13 1.95
N CYS A 467 -20.43 0.61 1.11
CA CYS A 467 -19.10 1.15 1.43
C CYS A 467 -19.13 2.47 2.21
N LYS A 468 -20.30 3.12 2.35
CA LYS A 468 -20.43 4.49 2.87
C LYS A 468 -19.73 4.69 4.23
N ASP A 469 -19.85 3.74 5.14
CA ASP A 469 -19.32 3.84 6.50
C ASP A 469 -17.78 3.90 6.58
N VAL A 470 -17.11 3.51 5.50
CA VAL A 470 -15.63 3.52 5.42
C VAL A 470 -15.11 4.88 4.98
N PHE A 471 -15.88 5.62 4.17
CA PHE A 471 -15.47 6.89 3.57
C PHE A 471 -16.22 8.12 4.13
N SER A 472 -16.96 7.96 5.19
CA SER A 472 -17.74 9.03 5.85
C SER A 472 -16.92 9.82 6.89
#